data_56d93a8013791e75e07af5813b12b427
#
_entry.id   56d93a8013791e75e07af5813b12b427
#
_cell.length_a   1.000
_cell.length_b   1.000
_cell.length_c   1.000
_cell.angle_alpha   90.00
_cell.angle_beta   90.00
_cell.angle_gamma   90.00
#
_symmetry.space_group_name_H-M   'P 1'
#
loop_
_entity.id
_entity.type
_entity.pdbx_description
1 polymer ?
#
loop_
_entity_poly.entity_id
_entity_poly.type
_entity_poly.pdbx_seq_one_letter_code
_entity_poly.pdbx_strand_id
1 'polypeptide(L)'
;MEEVRVKNKMEVEPIKSLILKMSIPPLISMCMQYSYNLLDCIFVSCVSEKSLSAVSIIFPITTLYIAIAIWIGVGVSVLVAKYLGEKDEEKANTIVANGIIVSFVVSSLVTFITMNIMRGFILSFTSDPETIGLALEYMDICVFMAIPCAVHICIQKVLQGTGNMLAPMCFQIAGVLTNLIFDPILIFGYFGFKPMGVKGAAIATVMGYTISTILAFLVLIFQKQKVKLGLKYFILRFNHIRDIFVVGFPSFIMNVLGAAMVYNTNLFLKQYSEIAIAFFGAYFKIQQMVIMTLNGLIQGCIPVMSYNYGAKREDRLKESLKIGTIVAIILTSFSIVMLWTFTKNILLTFNPPKEMFEFGIFGIRIMSLSYVFVGITTMIASYMQSTKNVGKSILINLCRQLLVLVPVMFIGSKILGLKGIWSAFLITELICVIFSLVLYKNTKINMENV
;
A
#
# COMPACT_ATOMS: atom_id res chain seq x y z
N MET A 1 39.83 -0.58 21.33
CA MET A 1 38.64 0.27 21.58
C MET A 1 37.42 -0.51 21.15
N GLU A 2 36.65 -1.03 22.08
CA GLU A 2 35.34 -1.58 21.78
C GLU A 2 34.45 -0.42 21.25
N GLU A 3 34.13 -0.45 19.96
CA GLU A 3 33.10 0.44 19.44
C GLU A 3 31.82 0.21 20.26
N VAL A 4 31.41 1.21 21.01
CA VAL A 4 30.15 1.21 21.74
C VAL A 4 29.05 0.97 20.69
N ARG A 5 28.67 -0.28 20.51
CA ARG A 5 27.61 -0.71 19.58
C ARG A 5 26.32 -0.03 20.01
N VAL A 6 25.93 1.02 19.30
CA VAL A 6 24.63 1.70 19.55
C VAL A 6 23.52 0.67 19.39
N LYS A 7 22.95 0.24 20.53
CA LYS A 7 21.86 -0.74 20.55
C LYS A 7 20.71 -0.30 19.65
N ASN A 8 20.12 -1.23 18.91
CA ASN A 8 18.97 -0.91 18.04
C ASN A 8 17.76 -0.51 18.89
N LYS A 9 17.06 0.57 18.50
CA LYS A 9 15.82 1.00 19.15
C LYS A 9 14.83 -0.15 19.27
N MET A 10 14.74 -1.01 18.24
CA MET A 10 13.88 -2.19 18.20
C MET A 10 14.26 -3.24 19.26
N GLU A 11 15.50 -3.19 19.79
CA GLU A 11 15.97 -4.10 20.83
C GLU A 11 15.64 -3.62 22.25
N VAL A 12 15.73 -2.32 22.50
CA VAL A 12 15.74 -1.76 23.86
C VAL A 12 14.53 -0.93 24.23
N GLU A 13 13.90 -0.21 23.27
CA GLU A 13 12.76 0.65 23.60
C GLU A 13 11.52 -0.17 24.01
N PRO A 14 10.70 0.33 24.96
CA PRO A 14 9.39 -0.28 25.27
C PRO A 14 8.53 -0.38 24.03
N ILE A 15 7.89 -1.53 23.78
CA ILE A 15 7.17 -1.82 22.55
C ILE A 15 6.06 -0.81 22.25
N LYS A 16 5.34 -0.35 23.29
CA LYS A 16 4.28 0.65 23.14
C LYS A 16 4.81 1.96 22.54
N SER A 17 5.87 2.50 23.09
CA SER A 17 6.51 3.73 22.58
C SER A 17 7.13 3.52 21.21
N LEU A 18 7.75 2.37 20.99
CA LEU A 18 8.41 2.01 19.75
C LEU A 18 7.40 1.95 18.58
N ILE A 19 6.29 1.23 18.75
CA ILE A 19 5.26 1.10 17.70
C ILE A 19 4.70 2.48 17.34
N LEU A 20 4.39 3.32 18.33
CA LEU A 20 3.87 4.67 18.04
C LEU A 20 4.90 5.51 17.28
N LYS A 21 6.15 5.55 17.74
CA LYS A 21 7.24 6.28 17.05
C LYS A 21 7.49 5.77 15.63
N MET A 22 7.36 4.46 15.41
CA MET A 22 7.60 3.86 14.10
C MET A 22 6.40 3.95 13.17
N SER A 23 5.18 4.13 13.69
CA SER A 23 3.96 4.20 12.87
C SER A 23 3.56 5.62 12.50
N ILE A 24 3.84 6.62 13.35
CA ILE A 24 3.44 8.02 13.07
C ILE A 24 4.05 8.56 11.76
N PRO A 25 5.36 8.42 11.47
CA PRO A 25 5.92 8.93 10.22
C PRO A 25 5.31 8.29 8.96
N PRO A 26 5.16 6.94 8.86
CA PRO A 26 4.44 6.34 7.75
C PRO A 26 2.98 6.78 7.62
N LEU A 27 2.28 7.00 8.75
CA LEU A 27 0.91 7.53 8.75
C LEU A 27 0.84 8.91 8.08
N ILE A 28 1.74 9.82 8.47
CA ILE A 28 1.83 11.15 7.87
C ILE A 28 2.11 11.03 6.36
N SER A 29 3.07 10.17 5.99
CA SER A 29 3.40 9.93 4.58
C SER A 29 2.20 9.42 3.77
N MET A 30 1.40 8.47 4.34
CA MET A 30 0.22 7.94 3.67
C MET A 30 -0.88 9.01 3.52
N CYS A 31 -1.09 9.85 4.53
CA CYS A 31 -2.03 10.97 4.43
C CYS A 31 -1.62 11.95 3.34
N MET A 32 -0.35 12.32 3.26
CA MET A 32 0.19 13.21 2.22
C MET A 32 0.05 12.60 0.83
N GLN A 33 0.38 11.31 0.69
CA GLN A 33 0.22 10.57 -0.56
C GLN A 33 -1.23 10.54 -1.05
N TYR A 34 -2.18 10.31 -0.14
CA TYR A 34 -3.60 10.28 -0.50
C TYR A 34 -4.10 11.68 -0.92
N SER A 35 -3.72 12.71 -0.17
CA SER A 35 -4.08 14.11 -0.49
C SER A 35 -3.54 14.53 -1.85
N TYR A 36 -2.30 14.15 -2.15
CA TYR A 36 -1.68 14.41 -3.43
C TYR A 36 -2.44 13.72 -4.58
N ASN A 37 -2.73 12.42 -4.46
CA ASN A 37 -3.46 11.70 -5.51
C ASN A 37 -4.83 12.35 -5.82
N LEU A 38 -5.49 12.91 -4.80
CA LEU A 38 -6.75 13.63 -4.98
C LEU A 38 -6.54 14.95 -5.74
N LEU A 39 -5.51 15.73 -5.39
CA LEU A 39 -5.20 17.01 -6.03
C LEU A 39 -4.76 16.85 -7.48
N ASP A 40 -3.94 15.83 -7.77
CA ASP A 40 -3.54 15.48 -9.14
C ASP A 40 -4.76 15.18 -10.03
N CYS A 41 -5.71 14.38 -9.53
CA CYS A 41 -6.98 14.14 -10.25
C CYS A 41 -7.77 15.43 -10.48
N ILE A 42 -7.78 16.36 -9.52
CA ILE A 42 -8.47 17.66 -9.68
C ILE A 42 -7.77 18.50 -10.74
N PHE A 43 -6.45 18.63 -10.71
CA PHE A 43 -5.71 19.41 -11.72
C PHE A 43 -5.92 18.87 -13.13
N VAL A 44 -5.84 17.55 -13.31
CA VAL A 44 -6.11 16.92 -14.62
C VAL A 44 -7.55 17.14 -15.08
N SER A 45 -8.52 17.08 -14.17
CA SER A 45 -9.93 17.31 -14.51
C SER A 45 -10.20 18.74 -14.97
N CYS A 46 -9.41 19.71 -14.50
CA CYS A 46 -9.51 21.12 -14.94
C CYS A 46 -9.01 21.34 -16.39
N VAL A 47 -8.25 20.40 -16.97
CA VAL A 47 -7.80 20.50 -18.37
C VAL A 47 -8.95 20.15 -19.33
N SER A 48 -9.48 18.92 -19.23
CA SER A 48 -10.65 18.46 -19.96
C SER A 48 -11.19 17.14 -19.38
N GLU A 49 -12.46 16.81 -19.69
CA GLU A 49 -13.05 15.50 -19.34
C GLU A 49 -12.30 14.35 -20.02
N LYS A 50 -11.82 14.55 -21.25
CA LYS A 50 -11.02 13.56 -21.98
C LYS A 50 -9.66 13.32 -21.35
N SER A 51 -9.04 14.35 -20.78
CA SER A 51 -7.80 14.25 -20.01
C SER A 51 -7.97 13.37 -18.78
N LEU A 52 -9.04 13.56 -18.03
CA LEU A 52 -9.37 12.73 -16.87
C LEU A 52 -9.65 11.27 -17.28
N SER A 53 -10.37 11.06 -18.38
CA SER A 53 -10.62 9.73 -18.95
C SER A 53 -9.31 9.04 -19.35
N ALA A 54 -8.41 9.75 -20.02
CA ALA A 54 -7.11 9.24 -20.45
C ALA A 54 -6.26 8.77 -19.24
N VAL A 55 -6.12 9.59 -18.20
CA VAL A 55 -5.39 9.23 -16.98
C VAL A 55 -6.06 8.07 -16.26
N SER A 56 -7.40 8.03 -16.23
CA SER A 56 -8.15 6.92 -15.59
C SER A 56 -7.92 5.58 -16.28
N ILE A 57 -7.76 5.55 -17.60
CA ILE A 57 -7.42 4.35 -18.38
C ILE A 57 -6.02 3.83 -17.98
N ILE A 58 -5.08 4.73 -17.70
CA ILE A 58 -3.69 4.39 -17.36
C ILE A 58 -3.53 3.99 -15.88
N PHE A 59 -4.43 4.43 -15.01
CA PHE A 59 -4.35 4.19 -13.56
C PHE A 59 -4.11 2.73 -13.14
N PRO A 60 -4.71 1.69 -13.76
CA PRO A 60 -4.41 0.30 -13.43
C PRO A 60 -2.94 -0.07 -13.65
N ILE A 61 -2.30 0.46 -14.69
CA ILE A 61 -0.89 0.18 -15.00
C ILE A 61 0.03 0.83 -13.96
N THR A 62 -0.21 2.10 -13.61
CA THR A 62 0.58 2.79 -12.58
C THR A 62 0.41 2.14 -11.20
N THR A 63 -0.79 1.67 -10.89
CA THR A 63 -1.07 0.91 -9.66
C THR A 63 -0.31 -0.41 -9.63
N LEU A 64 -0.21 -1.11 -10.76
CA LEU A 64 0.57 -2.35 -10.88
C LEU A 64 2.07 -2.09 -10.64
N TYR A 65 2.63 -0.97 -11.13
CA TYR A 65 4.01 -0.58 -10.84
C TYR A 65 4.26 -0.45 -9.34
N ILE A 66 3.37 0.25 -8.65
CA ILE A 66 3.44 0.44 -7.19
C ILE A 66 3.29 -0.91 -6.47
N ALA A 67 2.39 -1.78 -6.90
CA ALA A 67 2.17 -3.09 -6.29
C ALA A 67 3.42 -3.98 -6.40
N ILE A 68 4.09 -3.99 -7.56
CA ILE A 68 5.36 -4.72 -7.77
C ILE A 68 6.48 -4.13 -6.91
N ALA A 69 6.59 -2.80 -6.84
CA ALA A 69 7.56 -2.12 -6.00
C ALA A 69 7.36 -2.43 -4.51
N ILE A 70 6.12 -2.45 -4.04
CA ILE A 70 5.75 -2.84 -2.67
C ILE A 70 6.09 -4.31 -2.41
N TRP A 71 5.85 -5.20 -3.37
CA TRP A 71 6.19 -6.61 -3.27
C TRP A 71 7.67 -6.79 -2.90
N ILE A 72 8.55 -6.25 -3.72
CA ILE A 72 10.01 -6.35 -3.52
C ILE A 72 10.40 -5.63 -2.23
N GLY A 73 9.92 -4.39 -2.03
CA GLY A 73 10.28 -3.56 -0.91
C GLY A 73 9.91 -4.15 0.45
N VAL A 74 8.71 -4.73 0.60
CA VAL A 74 8.29 -5.36 1.86
C VAL A 74 9.10 -6.62 2.14
N GLY A 75 9.40 -7.43 1.11
CA GLY A 75 10.29 -8.58 1.25
C GLY A 75 11.66 -8.18 1.78
N VAL A 76 12.26 -7.13 1.22
CA VAL A 76 13.53 -6.57 1.69
C VAL A 76 13.42 -6.07 3.13
N SER A 77 12.38 -5.29 3.47
CA SER A 77 12.19 -4.74 4.82
C SER A 77 12.14 -5.82 5.90
N VAL A 78 11.35 -6.86 5.66
CA VAL A 78 11.20 -7.99 6.60
C VAL A 78 12.52 -8.72 6.80
N LEU A 79 13.24 -9.00 5.72
CA LEU A 79 14.51 -9.74 5.78
C LEU A 79 15.62 -8.90 6.40
N VAL A 80 15.72 -7.61 6.06
CA VAL A 80 16.69 -6.69 6.69
C VAL A 80 16.44 -6.60 8.19
N ALA A 81 15.20 -6.38 8.61
CA ALA A 81 14.86 -6.31 10.04
C ALA A 81 15.18 -7.62 10.75
N LYS A 82 14.86 -8.78 10.14
CA LYS A 82 15.16 -10.10 10.67
C LYS A 82 16.66 -10.30 10.87
N TYR A 83 17.47 -10.10 9.81
CA TYR A 83 18.93 -10.32 9.91
C TYR A 83 19.63 -9.33 10.85
N LEU A 84 19.12 -8.10 10.97
CA LEU A 84 19.58 -7.18 12.01
C LEU A 84 19.23 -7.67 13.43
N GLY A 85 18.09 -8.35 13.59
CA GLY A 85 17.71 -9.03 14.83
C GLY A 85 18.63 -10.19 15.16
N GLU A 86 19.03 -10.97 14.18
CA GLU A 86 20.02 -12.07 14.27
C GLU A 86 21.45 -11.55 14.49
N LYS A 87 21.67 -10.21 14.41
CA LYS A 87 23.00 -9.55 14.45
C LYS A 87 23.91 -9.93 13.26
N ASP A 88 23.33 -10.39 12.17
CA ASP A 88 24.02 -10.73 10.92
C ASP A 88 23.96 -9.54 9.94
N GLU A 89 24.85 -8.55 10.20
CA GLU A 89 24.92 -7.32 9.37
C GLU A 89 25.34 -7.62 7.93
N GLU A 90 26.13 -8.69 7.71
CA GLU A 90 26.61 -9.05 6.36
C GLU A 90 25.44 -9.52 5.49
N LYS A 91 24.61 -10.41 6.01
CA LYS A 91 23.39 -10.83 5.29
C LYS A 91 22.43 -9.67 5.09
N ALA A 92 22.23 -8.82 6.12
CA ALA A 92 21.38 -7.64 5.99
C ALA A 92 21.85 -6.73 4.84
N ASN A 93 23.15 -6.43 4.75
CA ASN A 93 23.74 -5.62 3.69
C ASN A 93 23.59 -6.27 2.30
N THR A 94 23.77 -7.61 2.22
CA THR A 94 23.59 -8.34 0.96
C THR A 94 22.13 -8.31 0.49
N ILE A 95 21.16 -8.44 1.42
CA ILE A 95 19.72 -8.29 1.10
C ILE A 95 19.41 -6.89 0.57
N VAL A 96 19.99 -5.84 1.16
CA VAL A 96 19.81 -4.44 0.67
C VAL A 96 20.31 -4.31 -0.77
N ALA A 97 21.54 -4.76 -1.05
CA ALA A 97 22.12 -4.67 -2.37
C ALA A 97 21.31 -5.48 -3.41
N ASN A 98 20.94 -6.73 -3.09
CA ASN A 98 20.12 -7.57 -3.96
C ASN A 98 18.73 -6.94 -4.18
N GLY A 99 18.12 -6.36 -3.14
CA GLY A 99 16.82 -5.68 -3.23
C GLY A 99 16.84 -4.51 -4.20
N ILE A 100 17.87 -3.67 -4.16
CA ILE A 100 18.04 -2.52 -5.07
C ILE A 100 18.24 -3.01 -6.52
N ILE A 101 19.10 -4.02 -6.74
CA ILE A 101 19.30 -4.59 -8.07
C ILE A 101 18.01 -5.19 -8.62
N VAL A 102 17.32 -6.01 -7.82
CA VAL A 102 16.08 -6.66 -8.22
C VAL A 102 15.00 -5.61 -8.53
N SER A 103 14.88 -4.56 -7.71
CA SER A 103 13.94 -3.46 -7.97
C SER A 103 14.23 -2.78 -9.30
N PHE A 104 15.49 -2.50 -9.60
CA PHE A 104 15.89 -1.90 -10.88
C PHE A 104 15.63 -2.82 -12.06
N VAL A 105 16.05 -4.10 -11.98
CA VAL A 105 15.89 -5.07 -13.08
C VAL A 105 14.42 -5.36 -13.35
N VAL A 106 13.63 -5.64 -12.30
CA VAL A 106 12.20 -5.96 -12.47
C VAL A 106 11.43 -4.74 -12.99
N SER A 107 11.68 -3.54 -12.47
CA SER A 107 11.02 -2.34 -12.98
C SER A 107 11.42 -2.01 -14.41
N SER A 108 12.67 -2.22 -14.81
CA SER A 108 13.11 -2.07 -16.19
C SER A 108 12.42 -3.08 -17.14
N LEU A 109 12.25 -4.32 -16.68
CA LEU A 109 11.49 -5.34 -17.42
C LEU A 109 10.01 -4.95 -17.55
N VAL A 110 9.40 -4.51 -16.48
CA VAL A 110 8.00 -4.03 -16.48
C VAL A 110 7.84 -2.82 -17.40
N THR A 111 8.76 -1.86 -17.38
CA THR A 111 8.82 -0.73 -18.32
C THR A 111 8.84 -1.24 -19.77
N PHE A 112 9.76 -2.13 -20.08
CA PHE A 112 9.89 -2.70 -21.43
C PHE A 112 8.61 -3.44 -21.90
N ILE A 113 8.02 -4.26 -21.04
CA ILE A 113 6.77 -4.97 -21.34
C ILE A 113 5.66 -3.96 -21.61
N THR A 114 5.52 -2.96 -20.73
CA THR A 114 4.44 -1.97 -20.86
C THR A 114 4.57 -1.15 -22.15
N MET A 115 5.78 -0.74 -22.55
CA MET A 115 6.01 -0.03 -23.82
C MET A 115 5.48 -0.82 -25.03
N ASN A 116 5.55 -2.15 -24.99
CA ASN A 116 5.11 -3.00 -26.09
C ASN A 116 3.59 -3.24 -26.08
N ILE A 117 2.93 -3.26 -24.92
CA ILE A 117 1.51 -3.62 -24.81
C ILE A 117 0.58 -2.43 -24.63
N MET A 118 1.11 -1.23 -24.26
CA MET A 118 0.29 -0.09 -23.82
C MET A 118 -0.72 0.37 -24.88
N ARG A 119 -0.33 0.41 -26.16
CA ARG A 119 -1.24 0.85 -27.24
C ARG A 119 -2.44 -0.10 -27.36
N GLY A 120 -2.19 -1.42 -27.37
CA GLY A 120 -3.27 -2.40 -27.40
C GLY A 120 -4.17 -2.35 -26.16
N PHE A 121 -3.56 -2.09 -25.00
CA PHE A 121 -4.31 -1.90 -23.77
C PHE A 121 -5.24 -0.69 -23.84
N ILE A 122 -4.75 0.49 -24.26
CA ILE A 122 -5.57 1.71 -24.38
C ILE A 122 -6.70 1.50 -25.38
N LEU A 123 -6.43 0.90 -26.54
CA LEU A 123 -7.43 0.61 -27.57
C LEU A 123 -8.53 -0.36 -27.11
N SER A 124 -8.28 -1.16 -26.08
CA SER A 124 -9.32 -2.04 -25.51
C SER A 124 -10.34 -1.29 -24.65
N PHE A 125 -10.05 -0.05 -24.23
CA PHE A 125 -10.92 0.75 -23.35
C PHE A 125 -11.68 1.85 -24.10
N THR A 126 -11.10 2.41 -25.16
CA THR A 126 -11.70 3.53 -25.89
C THR A 126 -11.39 3.49 -27.39
N SER A 127 -12.33 3.99 -28.20
CA SER A 127 -12.16 4.19 -29.62
C SER A 127 -12.07 5.70 -29.99
N ASP A 128 -12.16 6.61 -28.99
CA ASP A 128 -12.03 8.04 -29.24
C ASP A 128 -10.58 8.43 -29.54
N PRO A 129 -10.25 8.93 -30.75
CA PRO A 129 -8.86 9.21 -31.14
C PRO A 129 -8.17 10.24 -30.24
N GLU A 130 -8.90 11.21 -29.71
CA GLU A 130 -8.36 12.26 -28.86
C GLU A 130 -7.97 11.69 -27.48
N THR A 131 -8.85 10.91 -26.87
CA THR A 131 -8.56 10.22 -25.59
C THR A 131 -7.39 9.23 -25.73
N ILE A 132 -7.31 8.51 -26.86
CA ILE A 132 -6.18 7.63 -27.17
C ILE A 132 -4.88 8.43 -27.26
N GLY A 133 -4.88 9.56 -27.96
CA GLY A 133 -3.71 10.44 -28.08
C GLY A 133 -3.22 10.92 -26.73
N LEU A 134 -4.12 11.47 -25.89
CA LEU A 134 -3.81 11.94 -24.53
C LEU A 134 -3.30 10.81 -23.62
N ALA A 135 -3.89 9.62 -23.72
CA ALA A 135 -3.47 8.47 -22.92
C ALA A 135 -2.05 7.98 -23.32
N LEU A 136 -1.74 7.97 -24.63
CA LEU A 136 -0.40 7.64 -25.11
C LEU A 136 0.63 8.69 -24.67
N GLU A 137 0.34 9.99 -24.83
CA GLU A 137 1.23 11.06 -24.37
C GLU A 137 1.54 10.98 -22.87
N TYR A 138 0.52 10.67 -22.05
CA TYR A 138 0.71 10.46 -20.62
C TYR A 138 1.57 9.23 -20.34
N MET A 139 1.28 8.12 -21.01
CA MET A 139 1.93 6.85 -20.76
C MET A 139 3.38 6.81 -21.25
N ASP A 140 3.69 7.47 -22.38
CA ASP A 140 5.06 7.57 -22.91
C ASP A 140 6.05 8.14 -21.88
N ILE A 141 5.56 8.97 -20.96
CA ILE A 141 6.35 9.54 -19.89
C ILE A 141 6.23 8.69 -18.63
N CYS A 142 5.01 8.34 -18.22
CA CYS A 142 4.76 7.58 -16.99
C CYS A 142 5.36 6.18 -17.00
N VAL A 143 5.63 5.59 -18.16
CA VAL A 143 6.30 4.29 -18.26
C VAL A 143 7.68 4.31 -17.59
N PHE A 144 8.40 5.43 -17.67
CA PHE A 144 9.69 5.60 -17.03
C PHE A 144 9.60 5.82 -15.51
N MET A 145 8.40 6.13 -14.98
CA MET A 145 8.16 6.24 -13.53
C MET A 145 8.42 4.92 -12.80
N ALA A 146 8.22 3.78 -13.46
CA ALA A 146 8.35 2.46 -12.85
C ALA A 146 9.71 2.24 -12.19
N ILE A 147 10.79 2.71 -12.82
CA ILE A 147 12.17 2.54 -12.33
C ILE A 147 12.43 3.36 -11.06
N PRO A 148 12.32 4.71 -11.07
CA PRO A 148 12.54 5.49 -9.86
C PRO A 148 11.54 5.13 -8.75
N CYS A 149 10.28 4.84 -9.07
CA CYS A 149 9.28 4.39 -8.11
C CYS A 149 9.71 3.11 -7.38
N ALA A 150 10.14 2.08 -8.11
CA ALA A 150 10.52 0.80 -7.50
C ALA A 150 11.78 0.94 -6.64
N VAL A 151 12.79 1.66 -7.11
CA VAL A 151 14.04 1.89 -6.37
C VAL A 151 13.78 2.76 -5.13
N HIS A 152 13.00 3.84 -5.27
CA HIS A 152 12.59 4.67 -4.14
C HIS A 152 11.87 3.86 -3.05
N ILE A 153 10.84 3.08 -3.43
CA ILE A 153 10.09 2.24 -2.48
C ILE A 153 11.00 1.19 -1.84
N CYS A 154 11.92 0.59 -2.60
CA CYS A 154 12.89 -0.36 -2.05
C CYS A 154 13.74 0.29 -0.96
N ILE A 155 14.37 1.44 -1.23
CA ILE A 155 15.20 2.15 -0.24
C ILE A 155 14.37 2.61 0.96
N GLN A 156 13.15 3.11 0.72
CA GLN A 156 12.19 3.42 1.78
C GLN A 156 12.00 2.23 2.72
N LYS A 157 11.74 1.05 2.16
CA LYS A 157 11.51 -0.19 2.91
C LYS A 157 12.77 -0.70 3.60
N VAL A 158 13.95 -0.55 3.00
CA VAL A 158 15.24 -0.81 3.65
C VAL A 158 15.37 0.01 4.93
N LEU A 159 15.19 1.33 4.84
CA LEU A 159 15.32 2.23 5.98
C LEU A 159 14.27 1.93 7.07
N GLN A 160 13.04 1.63 6.67
CA GLN A 160 12.00 1.16 7.60
C GLN A 160 12.43 -0.13 8.31
N GLY A 161 13.03 -1.09 7.58
CA GLY A 161 13.58 -2.33 8.13
C GLY A 161 14.71 -2.12 9.13
N THR A 162 15.46 -1.03 9.02
CA THR A 162 16.50 -0.65 10.01
C THR A 162 15.94 0.06 11.25
N GLY A 163 14.66 0.44 11.25
CA GLY A 163 14.01 1.23 12.30
C GLY A 163 14.04 2.75 12.05
N ASN A 164 14.58 3.20 10.93
CA ASN A 164 14.56 4.62 10.55
C ASN A 164 13.28 4.92 9.75
N MET A 165 12.30 5.56 10.40
CA MET A 165 11.01 5.92 9.79
C MET A 165 10.93 7.38 9.35
N LEU A 166 11.78 8.25 9.93
CA LEU A 166 11.75 9.69 9.64
C LEU A 166 12.34 9.99 8.26
N ALA A 167 13.48 9.41 7.92
CA ALA A 167 14.11 9.66 6.64
C ALA A 167 13.22 9.26 5.45
N PRO A 168 12.58 8.05 5.43
CA PRO A 168 11.57 7.71 4.45
C PRO A 168 10.44 8.72 4.32
N MET A 169 9.90 9.19 5.43
CA MET A 169 8.87 10.23 5.44
C MET A 169 9.35 11.52 4.76
N CYS A 170 10.54 11.98 5.11
CA CYS A 170 11.07 13.24 4.56
C CYS A 170 11.25 13.20 3.05
N PHE A 171 11.88 12.17 2.48
CA PHE A 171 12.08 12.13 1.03
C PHE A 171 10.79 11.82 0.27
N GLN A 172 9.85 11.07 0.87
CA GLN A 172 8.52 10.86 0.28
C GLN A 172 7.73 12.17 0.24
N ILE A 173 7.71 12.95 1.33
CA ILE A 173 7.07 14.26 1.36
C ILE A 173 7.73 15.21 0.34
N ALA A 174 9.05 15.21 0.23
CA ALA A 174 9.74 16.04 -0.76
C ALA A 174 9.29 15.69 -2.19
N GLY A 175 9.13 14.42 -2.53
CA GLY A 175 8.60 14.00 -3.84
C GLY A 175 7.15 14.41 -4.06
N VAL A 176 6.30 14.26 -3.05
CA VAL A 176 4.90 14.71 -3.11
C VAL A 176 4.81 16.23 -3.29
N LEU A 177 5.60 16.99 -2.55
CA LEU A 177 5.65 18.46 -2.69
C LEU A 177 6.18 18.88 -4.05
N THR A 178 7.20 18.19 -4.58
CA THR A 178 7.69 18.44 -5.94
C THR A 178 6.59 18.28 -6.96
N ASN A 179 5.87 17.18 -6.93
CA ASN A 179 4.77 16.94 -7.83
C ASN A 179 3.67 18.00 -7.67
N LEU A 180 3.21 18.27 -6.45
CA LEU A 180 2.17 19.26 -6.15
C LEU A 180 2.51 20.67 -6.63
N ILE A 181 3.78 21.06 -6.60
CA ILE A 181 4.26 22.37 -7.08
C ILE A 181 4.34 22.38 -8.61
N PHE A 182 4.89 21.33 -9.21
CA PHE A 182 5.13 21.29 -10.65
C PHE A 182 3.89 20.91 -11.47
N ASP A 183 2.90 20.22 -10.88
CA ASP A 183 1.63 19.91 -11.55
C ASP A 183 0.97 21.18 -12.12
N PRO A 184 0.59 22.21 -11.34
CA PRO A 184 -0.06 23.38 -11.89
C PRO A 184 0.86 24.19 -12.81
N ILE A 185 2.16 24.19 -12.58
CA ILE A 185 3.15 24.91 -13.41
C ILE A 185 3.19 24.29 -14.81
N LEU A 186 3.29 22.98 -14.91
CA LEU A 186 3.44 22.29 -16.20
C LEU A 186 2.10 22.04 -16.89
N ILE A 187 1.05 21.78 -16.13
CA ILE A 187 -0.30 21.56 -16.70
C ILE A 187 -0.84 22.84 -17.32
N PHE A 188 -0.81 23.96 -16.57
CA PHE A 188 -1.45 25.22 -16.98
C PHE A 188 -0.47 26.24 -17.58
N GLY A 189 0.84 26.00 -17.48
CA GLY A 189 1.85 26.87 -18.07
C GLY A 189 2.17 28.13 -17.24
N TYR A 190 2.15 28.03 -15.91
CA TYR A 190 2.53 29.14 -15.04
C TYR A 190 4.04 29.45 -15.14
N PHE A 191 4.44 30.66 -14.72
CA PHE A 191 5.83 31.14 -14.66
C PHE A 191 6.58 31.11 -16.01
N GLY A 192 5.86 31.26 -17.14
CA GLY A 192 6.47 31.29 -18.47
C GLY A 192 6.67 29.93 -19.14
N PHE A 193 6.24 28.85 -18.51
CA PHE A 193 6.19 27.54 -19.16
C PHE A 193 5.03 27.49 -20.17
N LYS A 194 5.18 26.69 -21.23
CA LYS A 194 4.06 26.40 -22.13
C LYS A 194 3.09 25.41 -21.46
N PRO A 195 1.75 25.61 -21.57
CA PRO A 195 0.79 24.64 -21.07
C PRO A 195 1.02 23.28 -21.73
N MET A 196 1.20 22.24 -20.92
CA MET A 196 1.47 20.87 -21.39
C MET A 196 0.29 19.91 -21.11
N GLY A 197 -0.75 20.38 -20.42
CA GLY A 197 -1.91 19.53 -20.10
C GLY A 197 -1.53 18.23 -19.43
N VAL A 198 -2.08 17.12 -19.92
CA VAL A 198 -1.83 15.76 -19.37
C VAL A 198 -0.37 15.36 -19.38
N LYS A 199 0.39 15.79 -20.39
CA LYS A 199 1.84 15.59 -20.47
C LYS A 199 2.58 16.25 -19.30
N GLY A 200 2.13 17.44 -18.90
CA GLY A 200 2.67 18.17 -17.76
C GLY A 200 2.49 17.40 -16.45
N ALA A 201 1.32 16.81 -16.21
CA ALA A 201 1.04 15.95 -15.06
C ALA A 201 1.96 14.72 -15.02
N ALA A 202 2.15 14.07 -16.18
CA ALA A 202 3.08 12.92 -16.27
C ALA A 202 4.52 13.30 -15.91
N ILE A 203 5.02 14.43 -16.42
CA ILE A 203 6.38 14.94 -16.13
C ILE A 203 6.52 15.24 -14.64
N ALA A 204 5.57 15.96 -14.03
CA ALA A 204 5.60 16.30 -12.61
C ALA A 204 5.61 15.05 -11.72
N THR A 205 4.83 14.03 -12.08
CA THR A 205 4.80 12.73 -11.38
C THR A 205 6.16 12.03 -11.44
N VAL A 206 6.77 11.94 -12.63
CA VAL A 206 8.12 11.34 -12.80
C VAL A 206 9.18 12.14 -12.04
N MET A 207 9.11 13.47 -12.07
CA MET A 207 10.01 14.35 -11.30
C MET A 207 9.89 14.08 -9.80
N GLY A 208 8.67 13.96 -9.26
CA GLY A 208 8.43 13.67 -7.84
C GLY A 208 9.09 12.37 -7.41
N TYR A 209 8.89 11.28 -8.14
CA TYR A 209 9.54 9.98 -7.85
C TYR A 209 11.06 10.05 -8.04
N THR A 210 11.55 10.76 -9.04
CA THR A 210 12.99 10.90 -9.29
C THR A 210 13.68 11.65 -8.16
N ILE A 211 13.13 12.78 -7.71
CA ILE A 211 13.65 13.55 -6.58
C ILE A 211 13.62 12.73 -5.30
N SER A 212 12.52 12.02 -5.02
CA SER A 212 12.45 11.10 -3.89
C SER A 212 13.54 10.04 -3.96
N THR A 213 13.81 9.48 -5.13
CA THR A 213 14.86 8.46 -5.34
C THR A 213 16.24 9.02 -5.07
N ILE A 214 16.54 10.21 -5.60
CA ILE A 214 17.84 10.89 -5.37
C ILE A 214 18.04 11.12 -3.87
N LEU A 215 17.04 11.70 -3.20
CA LEU A 215 17.12 11.96 -1.76
C LEU A 215 17.22 10.65 -0.96
N ALA A 216 16.53 9.58 -1.36
CA ALA A 216 16.64 8.28 -0.73
C ALA A 216 18.05 7.70 -0.82
N PHE A 217 18.72 7.82 -1.99
CA PHE A 217 20.12 7.41 -2.15
C PHE A 217 21.06 8.28 -1.32
N LEU A 218 20.87 9.59 -1.30
CA LEU A 218 21.68 10.50 -0.48
C LEU A 218 21.59 10.13 1.01
N VAL A 219 20.39 9.86 1.51
CA VAL A 219 20.20 9.39 2.88
C VAL A 219 20.87 8.05 3.13
N LEU A 220 20.75 7.10 2.20
CA LEU A 220 21.31 5.76 2.36
C LEU A 220 22.84 5.76 2.35
N ILE A 221 23.46 6.67 1.58
CA ILE A 221 24.91 6.77 1.43
C ILE A 221 25.55 7.65 2.52
N PHE A 222 24.98 8.83 2.79
CA PHE A 222 25.63 9.84 3.62
C PHE A 222 25.19 9.80 5.10
N GLN A 223 24.01 9.31 5.43
CA GLN A 223 23.62 9.12 6.83
C GLN A 223 24.18 7.81 7.39
N LYS A 224 24.64 7.86 8.65
CA LYS A 224 25.02 6.63 9.38
C LYS A 224 23.82 5.72 9.56
N GLN A 225 23.73 4.71 8.72
CA GLN A 225 22.70 3.68 8.77
C GLN A 225 23.25 2.40 9.41
N LYS A 226 22.35 1.50 9.87
CA LYS A 226 22.72 0.17 10.38
C LYS A 226 23.08 -0.82 9.27
N VAL A 227 22.77 -0.46 8.03
CA VAL A 227 23.14 -1.19 6.83
C VAL A 227 24.11 -0.35 6.01
N LYS A 228 25.06 -1.00 5.35
CA LYS A 228 26.10 -0.34 4.55
C LYS A 228 25.97 -0.80 3.10
N LEU A 229 25.95 0.17 2.18
CA LEU A 229 26.15 -0.10 0.76
C LEU A 229 27.65 -0.18 0.49
N GLY A 230 28.13 -1.33 0.05
CA GLY A 230 29.51 -1.52 -0.38
C GLY A 230 29.53 -2.47 -1.56
N LEU A 231 30.45 -2.23 -2.52
CA LEU A 231 30.55 -3.04 -3.76
C LEU A 231 30.65 -4.55 -3.48
N LYS A 232 31.25 -4.94 -2.35
CA LYS A 232 31.36 -6.34 -1.94
C LYS A 232 30.01 -7.04 -1.67
N TYR A 233 28.93 -6.28 -1.43
CA TYR A 233 27.59 -6.84 -1.16
C TYR A 233 26.73 -6.96 -2.43
N PHE A 234 27.18 -6.38 -3.56
CA PHE A 234 26.49 -6.47 -4.84
C PHE A 234 26.70 -7.82 -5.54
N ILE A 235 26.73 -8.88 -4.76
CA ILE A 235 26.79 -10.27 -5.24
C ILE A 235 25.38 -10.80 -5.28
N LEU A 236 24.87 -11.10 -6.48
CA LEU A 236 23.55 -11.70 -6.66
C LEU A 236 23.56 -13.12 -6.09
N ARG A 237 22.77 -13.33 -5.05
CA ARG A 237 22.55 -14.67 -4.46
C ARG A 237 21.11 -15.09 -4.70
N PHE A 238 20.93 -16.11 -5.52
CA PHE A 238 19.59 -16.59 -5.91
C PHE A 238 18.68 -16.88 -4.70
N ASN A 239 19.21 -17.45 -3.62
CA ASN A 239 18.45 -17.71 -2.40
C ASN A 239 17.92 -16.43 -1.76
N HIS A 240 18.71 -15.35 -1.74
CA HIS A 240 18.28 -14.06 -1.19
C HIS A 240 17.19 -13.43 -2.07
N ILE A 241 17.35 -13.52 -3.40
CA ILE A 241 16.36 -13.02 -4.35
C ILE A 241 15.03 -13.77 -4.18
N ARG A 242 15.09 -15.10 -4.15
CA ARG A 242 13.93 -15.95 -3.90
C ARG A 242 13.23 -15.58 -2.58
N ASP A 243 13.99 -15.40 -1.50
CA ASP A 243 13.45 -15.05 -0.20
C ASP A 243 12.77 -13.68 -0.22
N ILE A 244 13.33 -12.67 -0.92
CA ILE A 244 12.71 -11.36 -1.10
C ILE A 244 11.33 -11.51 -1.76
N PHE A 245 11.26 -12.25 -2.87
CA PHE A 245 9.99 -12.47 -3.58
C PHE A 245 8.99 -13.24 -2.74
N VAL A 246 9.41 -14.33 -2.09
CA VAL A 246 8.51 -15.17 -1.28
C VAL A 246 7.95 -14.39 -0.10
N VAL A 247 8.79 -13.71 0.68
CA VAL A 247 8.37 -12.98 1.89
C VAL A 247 7.54 -11.74 1.57
N GLY A 248 7.80 -11.09 0.45
CA GLY A 248 7.03 -9.93 0.00
C GLY A 248 5.70 -10.28 -0.68
N PHE A 249 5.54 -11.50 -1.20
CA PHE A 249 4.40 -11.91 -2.01
C PHE A 249 3.02 -11.68 -1.38
N PRO A 250 2.81 -11.86 -0.06
CA PRO A 250 1.53 -11.53 0.57
C PRO A 250 1.09 -10.09 0.35
N SER A 251 2.03 -9.15 0.34
CA SER A 251 1.72 -7.73 0.12
C SER A 251 1.29 -7.44 -1.32
N PHE A 252 1.87 -8.14 -2.31
CA PHE A 252 1.42 -8.07 -3.69
C PHE A 252 0.01 -8.65 -3.86
N ILE A 253 -0.20 -9.86 -3.35
CA ILE A 253 -1.51 -10.52 -3.37
C ILE A 253 -2.59 -9.66 -2.72
N MET A 254 -2.30 -9.01 -1.60
CA MET A 254 -3.24 -8.11 -0.93
C MET A 254 -3.72 -6.97 -1.86
N ASN A 255 -2.82 -6.38 -2.64
CA ASN A 255 -3.19 -5.31 -3.58
C ASN A 255 -4.02 -5.84 -4.77
N VAL A 256 -3.62 -6.98 -5.35
CA VAL A 256 -4.35 -7.61 -6.47
C VAL A 256 -5.75 -8.06 -6.04
N LEU A 257 -5.85 -8.67 -4.87
CA LEU A 257 -7.15 -9.11 -4.32
C LEU A 257 -8.06 -7.94 -4.01
N GLY A 258 -7.52 -6.77 -3.62
CA GLY A 258 -8.31 -5.56 -3.44
C GLY A 258 -9.01 -5.13 -4.73
N ALA A 259 -8.32 -5.17 -5.87
CA ALA A 259 -8.91 -4.89 -7.17
C ALA A 259 -9.96 -5.96 -7.55
N ALA A 260 -9.67 -7.23 -7.31
CA ALA A 260 -10.61 -8.32 -7.55
C ALA A 260 -11.89 -8.20 -6.69
N MET A 261 -11.75 -7.79 -5.43
CA MET A 261 -12.89 -7.51 -4.55
C MET A 261 -13.80 -6.42 -5.13
N VAL A 262 -13.22 -5.30 -5.58
CA VAL A 262 -14.01 -4.20 -6.19
C VAL A 262 -14.72 -4.68 -7.44
N TYR A 263 -14.02 -5.41 -8.31
CA TYR A 263 -14.61 -5.97 -9.54
C TYR A 263 -15.79 -6.90 -9.23
N ASN A 264 -15.61 -7.87 -8.35
CA ASN A 264 -16.67 -8.80 -7.96
C ASN A 264 -17.86 -8.08 -7.30
N THR A 265 -17.60 -7.11 -6.42
CA THR A 265 -18.67 -6.32 -5.80
C THR A 265 -19.49 -5.59 -6.86
N ASN A 266 -18.85 -4.95 -7.84
CA ASN A 266 -19.54 -4.27 -8.93
C ASN A 266 -20.37 -5.23 -9.81
N LEU A 267 -19.89 -6.47 -10.04
CA LEU A 267 -20.68 -7.49 -10.75
C LEU A 267 -21.99 -7.83 -10.01
N PHE A 268 -21.95 -7.94 -8.68
CA PHE A 268 -23.17 -8.16 -7.89
C PHE A 268 -24.08 -6.93 -7.92
N LEU A 269 -23.53 -5.73 -7.79
CA LEU A 269 -24.30 -4.49 -7.77
C LEU A 269 -24.96 -4.15 -9.11
N LYS A 270 -24.34 -4.54 -10.22
CA LYS A 270 -24.88 -4.36 -11.58
C LYS A 270 -26.27 -5.02 -11.73
N GLN A 271 -26.58 -6.06 -10.95
CA GLN A 271 -27.86 -6.74 -10.99
C GLN A 271 -28.99 -5.91 -10.32
N TYR A 272 -28.65 -4.86 -9.56
CA TYR A 272 -29.63 -4.05 -8.84
C TYR A 272 -29.82 -2.67 -9.47
N SER A 273 -28.79 -1.86 -9.54
CA SER A 273 -28.83 -0.54 -10.17
C SER A 273 -27.47 0.07 -10.42
N GLU A 274 -27.36 0.98 -11.37
CA GLU A 274 -26.16 1.79 -11.59
C GLU A 274 -25.89 2.72 -10.40
N ILE A 275 -26.95 3.17 -9.72
CA ILE A 275 -26.85 4.01 -8.52
C ILE A 275 -26.13 3.26 -7.38
N ALA A 276 -26.36 1.94 -7.25
CA ALA A 276 -25.66 1.12 -6.27
C ALA A 276 -24.15 1.00 -6.56
N ILE A 277 -23.76 0.91 -7.85
CA ILE A 277 -22.37 0.92 -8.28
C ILE A 277 -21.73 2.27 -7.96
N ALA A 278 -22.42 3.38 -8.30
CA ALA A 278 -21.95 4.73 -8.01
C ALA A 278 -21.76 4.95 -6.48
N PHE A 279 -22.70 4.48 -5.66
CA PHE A 279 -22.58 4.51 -4.22
C PHE A 279 -21.36 3.73 -3.72
N PHE A 280 -21.14 2.52 -4.22
CA PHE A 280 -19.99 1.72 -3.82
C PHE A 280 -18.68 2.39 -4.21
N GLY A 281 -18.61 3.02 -5.39
CA GLY A 281 -17.45 3.80 -5.81
C GLY A 281 -17.15 4.98 -4.88
N ALA A 282 -18.18 5.71 -4.44
CA ALA A 282 -18.05 6.77 -3.43
C ALA A 282 -17.59 6.24 -2.07
N TYR A 283 -18.23 5.17 -1.59
CA TYR A 283 -17.85 4.50 -0.35
C TYR A 283 -16.41 3.96 -0.39
N PHE A 284 -15.99 3.38 -1.51
CA PHE A 284 -14.63 2.83 -1.67
C PHE A 284 -13.55 3.90 -1.50
N LYS A 285 -13.79 5.13 -1.98
CA LYS A 285 -12.87 6.26 -1.75
C LYS A 285 -12.71 6.57 -0.26
N ILE A 286 -13.81 6.52 0.50
CA ILE A 286 -13.81 6.72 1.96
C ILE A 286 -13.07 5.57 2.64
N GLN A 287 -13.38 4.33 2.24
CA GLN A 287 -12.72 3.13 2.76
C GLN A 287 -11.20 3.19 2.56
N GLN A 288 -10.73 3.64 1.40
CA GLN A 288 -9.30 3.77 1.12
C GLN A 288 -8.59 4.70 2.12
N MET A 289 -9.23 5.77 2.59
CA MET A 289 -8.67 6.65 3.61
C MET A 289 -8.42 5.90 4.94
N VAL A 290 -9.35 5.05 5.35
CA VAL A 290 -9.21 4.22 6.55
C VAL A 290 -8.12 3.15 6.36
N ILE A 291 -8.12 2.48 5.21
CA ILE A 291 -7.11 1.47 4.86
C ILE A 291 -5.70 2.06 4.80
N MET A 292 -5.52 3.26 4.26
CA MET A 292 -4.24 3.98 4.24
C MET A 292 -3.70 4.23 5.66
N THR A 293 -4.58 4.59 6.59
CA THR A 293 -4.23 4.77 8.01
C THR A 293 -3.74 3.45 8.62
N LEU A 294 -4.43 2.33 8.38
CA LEU A 294 -3.98 1.00 8.80
C LEU A 294 -2.64 0.60 8.16
N ASN A 295 -2.46 0.89 6.87
CA ASN A 295 -1.20 0.60 6.18
C ASN A 295 -0.02 1.37 6.78
N GLY A 296 -0.21 2.61 7.22
CA GLY A 296 0.79 3.38 7.95
C GLY A 296 1.21 2.70 9.26
N LEU A 297 0.23 2.22 10.05
CA LEU A 297 0.48 1.45 11.27
C LEU A 297 1.26 0.15 10.97
N ILE A 298 0.82 -0.61 9.97
CA ILE A 298 1.44 -1.88 9.57
C ILE A 298 2.90 -1.68 9.15
N GLN A 299 3.19 -0.62 8.40
CA GLN A 299 4.56 -0.28 8.01
C GLN A 299 5.48 -0.04 9.21
N GLY A 300 4.94 0.46 10.33
CA GLY A 300 5.68 0.58 11.59
C GLY A 300 5.82 -0.75 12.32
N CYS A 301 4.78 -1.60 12.34
CA CYS A 301 4.74 -2.84 13.09
C CYS A 301 5.58 -3.97 12.46
N ILE A 302 5.55 -4.12 11.14
CA ILE A 302 6.25 -5.22 10.42
C ILE A 302 7.75 -5.26 10.76
N PRO A 303 8.52 -4.18 10.67
CA PRO A 303 9.95 -4.22 11.01
C PRO A 303 10.21 -4.57 12.47
N VAL A 304 9.38 -4.06 13.40
CA VAL A 304 9.51 -4.37 14.83
C VAL A 304 9.28 -5.87 15.10
N MET A 305 8.22 -6.44 14.49
CA MET A 305 7.93 -7.86 14.61
C MET A 305 9.03 -8.71 13.96
N SER A 306 9.49 -8.36 12.77
CA SER A 306 10.53 -9.09 12.04
C SER A 306 11.87 -9.05 12.76
N TYR A 307 12.24 -7.90 13.36
CA TYR A 307 13.45 -7.76 14.18
C TYR A 307 13.40 -8.66 15.41
N ASN A 308 12.31 -8.61 16.19
CA ASN A 308 12.15 -9.41 17.39
C ASN A 308 12.04 -10.90 17.08
N TYR A 309 11.51 -11.28 15.91
CA TYR A 309 11.54 -12.63 15.40
C TYR A 309 12.99 -13.10 15.14
N GLY A 310 13.79 -12.31 14.40
CA GLY A 310 15.22 -12.61 14.18
C GLY A 310 16.06 -12.63 15.46
N ALA A 311 15.73 -11.75 16.42
CA ALA A 311 16.39 -11.72 17.73
C ALA A 311 15.92 -12.83 18.69
N LYS A 312 15.04 -13.74 18.26
CA LYS A 312 14.45 -14.83 19.07
C LYS A 312 13.73 -14.36 20.35
N ARG A 313 13.20 -13.11 20.34
CA ARG A 313 12.51 -12.50 21.48
C ARG A 313 11.00 -12.66 21.36
N GLU A 314 10.50 -13.83 21.72
CA GLU A 314 9.10 -14.19 21.56
C GLU A 314 8.14 -13.27 22.34
N ASP A 315 8.52 -12.88 23.57
CA ASP A 315 7.70 -11.99 24.40
C ASP A 315 7.48 -10.65 23.73
N ARG A 316 8.56 -10.03 23.23
CA ARG A 316 8.47 -8.74 22.52
C ARG A 316 7.74 -8.86 21.18
N LEU A 317 7.87 -10.00 20.50
CA LEU A 317 7.15 -10.29 19.26
C LEU A 317 5.64 -10.35 19.50
N LYS A 318 5.20 -11.10 20.54
CA LYS A 318 3.78 -11.20 20.94
C LYS A 318 3.24 -9.86 21.45
N GLU A 319 4.03 -9.13 22.23
CA GLU A 319 3.69 -7.80 22.71
C GLU A 319 3.52 -6.82 21.55
N SER A 320 4.37 -6.90 20.51
CA SER A 320 4.25 -6.08 19.30
C SER A 320 2.95 -6.33 18.55
N LEU A 321 2.54 -7.60 18.40
CA LEU A 321 1.25 -7.95 17.82
C LEU A 321 0.09 -7.40 18.66
N LYS A 322 0.13 -7.61 19.99
CA LYS A 322 -0.92 -7.16 20.89
C LYS A 322 -1.10 -5.63 20.84
N ILE A 323 -0.02 -4.89 20.98
CA ILE A 323 -0.07 -3.41 20.97
C ILE A 323 -0.48 -2.89 19.58
N GLY A 324 0.09 -3.46 18.50
CA GLY A 324 -0.30 -3.11 17.13
C GLY A 324 -1.78 -3.34 16.88
N THR A 325 -2.33 -4.46 17.37
CA THR A 325 -3.77 -4.76 17.25
C THR A 325 -4.63 -3.77 18.06
N ILE A 326 -4.22 -3.41 19.28
CA ILE A 326 -4.95 -2.42 20.08
C ILE A 326 -4.96 -1.07 19.37
N VAL A 327 -3.84 -0.62 18.84
CA VAL A 327 -3.76 0.65 18.09
C VAL A 327 -4.62 0.58 16.83
N ALA A 328 -4.61 -0.54 16.10
CA ALA A 328 -5.48 -0.75 14.93
C ALA A 328 -6.96 -0.63 15.30
N ILE A 329 -7.39 -1.26 16.41
CA ILE A 329 -8.76 -1.16 16.90
C ILE A 329 -9.13 0.29 17.26
N ILE A 330 -8.25 1.02 17.93
CA ILE A 330 -8.49 2.43 18.29
C ILE A 330 -8.67 3.28 17.03
N LEU A 331 -7.75 3.16 16.06
CA LEU A 331 -7.80 3.92 14.81
C LEU A 331 -9.05 3.62 13.98
N THR A 332 -9.41 2.33 13.86
CA THR A 332 -10.61 1.92 13.11
C THR A 332 -11.90 2.29 13.83
N SER A 333 -11.95 2.17 15.17
CA SER A 333 -13.10 2.62 15.97
C SER A 333 -13.31 4.13 15.86
N PHE A 334 -12.23 4.92 15.89
CA PHE A 334 -12.31 6.35 15.65
C PHE A 334 -12.88 6.65 14.26
N SER A 335 -12.41 5.94 13.23
CA SER A 335 -12.94 6.08 11.87
C SER A 335 -14.43 5.75 11.79
N ILE A 336 -14.89 4.71 12.51
CA ILE A 336 -16.33 4.35 12.57
C ILE A 336 -17.13 5.48 13.21
N VAL A 337 -16.69 6.01 14.35
CA VAL A 337 -17.38 7.11 15.03
C VAL A 337 -17.48 8.33 14.10
N MET A 338 -16.41 8.70 13.43
CA MET A 338 -16.40 9.80 12.44
C MET A 338 -17.38 9.55 11.30
N LEU A 339 -17.37 8.35 10.71
CA LEU A 339 -18.26 7.99 9.62
C LEU A 339 -19.74 7.98 10.06
N TRP A 340 -20.02 7.53 11.26
CA TRP A 340 -21.40 7.49 11.77
C TRP A 340 -21.93 8.88 12.10
N THR A 341 -21.09 9.74 12.68
CA THR A 341 -21.45 11.12 13.01
C THR A 341 -21.71 11.94 11.74
N PHE A 342 -20.84 11.80 10.74
CA PHE A 342 -20.89 12.60 9.53
C PHE A 342 -21.49 11.87 8.32
N THR A 343 -22.15 10.70 8.50
CA THR A 343 -22.68 9.88 7.39
C THR A 343 -23.48 10.71 6.37
N LYS A 344 -24.41 11.56 6.86
CA LYS A 344 -25.26 12.40 5.99
C LYS A 344 -24.44 13.43 5.22
N ASN A 345 -23.54 14.13 5.91
CA ASN A 345 -22.69 15.15 5.30
C ASN A 345 -21.78 14.54 4.22
N ILE A 346 -21.18 13.39 4.52
CA ILE A 346 -20.34 12.66 3.57
C ILE A 346 -21.14 12.26 2.33
N LEU A 347 -22.35 11.72 2.49
CA LEU A 347 -23.21 11.41 1.34
C LEU A 347 -23.55 12.64 0.52
N LEU A 348 -23.88 13.76 1.16
CA LEU A 348 -24.21 15.01 0.48
C LEU A 348 -23.06 15.58 -0.38
N THR A 349 -21.79 15.31 -0.03
CA THR A 349 -20.64 15.74 -0.86
C THR A 349 -20.62 15.09 -2.25
N PHE A 350 -21.29 13.95 -2.40
CA PHE A 350 -21.40 13.26 -3.69
C PHE A 350 -22.66 13.61 -4.48
N ASN A 351 -23.44 14.62 -4.01
CA ASN A 351 -24.70 15.05 -4.62
C ASN A 351 -25.64 13.87 -4.99
N PRO A 352 -26.01 13.02 -4.01
CA PRO A 352 -26.64 11.73 -4.26
C PRO A 352 -28.09 11.90 -4.71
N PRO A 353 -28.59 11.05 -5.63
CA PRO A 353 -30.02 10.88 -5.86
C PRO A 353 -30.75 10.43 -4.57
N LYS A 354 -32.05 10.71 -4.45
CA LYS A 354 -32.84 10.33 -3.26
C LYS A 354 -32.71 8.85 -2.90
N GLU A 355 -32.76 7.97 -3.89
CA GLU A 355 -32.62 6.53 -3.72
C GLU A 355 -31.26 6.16 -3.10
N MET A 356 -30.17 6.76 -3.58
CA MET A 356 -28.83 6.54 -3.04
C MET A 356 -28.73 6.98 -1.57
N PHE A 357 -29.45 8.03 -1.18
CA PHE A 357 -29.44 8.52 0.17
C PHE A 357 -30.13 7.55 1.15
N GLU A 358 -31.22 6.91 0.72
CA GLU A 358 -31.99 5.96 1.54
C GLU A 358 -31.16 4.72 1.90
N PHE A 359 -30.55 4.04 0.92
CA PHE A 359 -29.74 2.85 1.21
C PHE A 359 -28.31 3.17 1.60
N GLY A 360 -27.80 4.35 1.25
CA GLY A 360 -26.41 4.75 1.48
C GLY A 360 -26.08 4.93 2.96
N ILE A 361 -27.01 5.47 3.76
CA ILE A 361 -26.82 5.59 5.21
C ILE A 361 -26.63 4.20 5.84
N PHE A 362 -27.49 3.24 5.49
CA PHE A 362 -27.36 1.87 5.95
C PHE A 362 -26.04 1.25 5.47
N GLY A 363 -25.73 1.40 4.17
CA GLY A 363 -24.52 0.88 3.55
C GLY A 363 -23.25 1.35 4.25
N ILE A 364 -23.07 2.67 4.44
CA ILE A 364 -21.89 3.22 5.14
C ILE A 364 -21.79 2.67 6.55
N ARG A 365 -22.90 2.67 7.30
CA ARG A 365 -22.90 2.24 8.70
C ARG A 365 -22.55 0.77 8.86
N ILE A 366 -23.18 -0.11 8.09
CA ILE A 366 -22.95 -1.55 8.23
C ILE A 366 -21.57 -1.97 7.74
N MET A 367 -21.13 -1.42 6.59
CA MET A 367 -19.80 -1.74 6.05
C MET A 367 -18.69 -1.19 6.95
N SER A 368 -18.84 0.01 7.53
CA SER A 368 -17.83 0.59 8.40
C SER A 368 -17.61 -0.22 9.68
N LEU A 369 -18.62 -0.92 10.21
CA LEU A 369 -18.44 -1.82 11.35
C LEU A 369 -17.41 -2.92 11.11
N SER A 370 -17.20 -3.31 9.85
CA SER A 370 -16.19 -4.30 9.49
C SER A 370 -14.76 -3.82 9.79
N TYR A 371 -14.50 -2.52 9.87
CA TYR A 371 -13.14 -1.97 9.97
C TYR A 371 -12.36 -2.40 11.20
N VAL A 372 -13.03 -2.59 12.35
CA VAL A 372 -12.37 -3.12 13.56
C VAL A 372 -11.82 -4.52 13.29
N PHE A 373 -12.62 -5.35 12.64
CA PHE A 373 -12.24 -6.72 12.29
C PHE A 373 -11.16 -6.75 11.21
N VAL A 374 -11.22 -5.84 10.23
CA VAL A 374 -10.16 -5.60 9.24
C VAL A 374 -8.84 -5.28 9.95
N GLY A 375 -8.85 -4.42 10.97
CA GLY A 375 -7.66 -4.09 11.75
C GLY A 375 -7.03 -5.32 12.41
N ILE A 376 -7.84 -6.17 13.05
CA ILE A 376 -7.38 -7.39 13.71
C ILE A 376 -6.80 -8.39 12.70
N THR A 377 -7.55 -8.70 11.64
CA THR A 377 -7.14 -9.69 10.63
C THR A 377 -5.87 -9.26 9.91
N THR A 378 -5.74 -7.96 9.58
CA THR A 378 -4.56 -7.43 8.88
C THR A 378 -3.32 -7.45 9.79
N MET A 379 -3.47 -7.17 11.08
CA MET A 379 -2.36 -7.29 12.04
C MET A 379 -1.89 -8.74 12.20
N ILE A 380 -2.80 -9.71 12.27
CA ILE A 380 -2.44 -11.13 12.31
C ILE A 380 -1.77 -11.56 10.99
N ALA A 381 -2.26 -11.13 9.83
CA ALA A 381 -1.63 -11.42 8.54
C ALA A 381 -0.22 -10.84 8.46
N SER A 382 -0.01 -9.62 8.97
CA SER A 382 1.30 -8.97 9.03
C SER A 382 2.28 -9.70 9.98
N TYR A 383 1.77 -10.21 11.11
CA TYR A 383 2.53 -11.06 12.01
C TYR A 383 2.99 -12.36 11.32
N MET A 384 2.08 -13.03 10.59
CA MET A 384 2.43 -14.22 9.82
C MET A 384 3.50 -13.92 8.76
N GLN A 385 3.41 -12.80 8.08
CA GLN A 385 4.40 -12.34 7.11
C GLN A 385 5.76 -12.08 7.79
N SER A 386 5.77 -11.39 8.93
CA SER A 386 6.97 -11.04 9.70
C SER A 386 7.71 -12.27 10.24
N THR A 387 6.99 -13.37 10.48
CA THR A 387 7.53 -14.64 10.98
C THR A 387 7.75 -15.70 9.89
N LYS A 388 7.83 -15.28 8.62
CA LYS A 388 8.00 -16.14 7.44
C LYS A 388 6.88 -17.19 7.23
N ASN A 389 5.76 -17.08 7.91
CA ASN A 389 4.56 -17.91 7.66
C ASN A 389 3.73 -17.38 6.49
N VAL A 390 4.38 -17.19 5.34
CA VAL A 390 3.87 -16.51 4.15
C VAL A 390 2.55 -17.11 3.66
N GLY A 391 2.45 -18.44 3.59
CA GLY A 391 1.23 -19.12 3.13
C GLY A 391 0.01 -18.80 3.99
N LYS A 392 0.18 -18.68 5.32
CA LYS A 392 -0.92 -18.32 6.24
C LYS A 392 -1.34 -16.87 6.06
N SER A 393 -0.39 -15.97 5.82
CA SER A 393 -0.69 -14.56 5.51
C SER A 393 -1.49 -14.43 4.21
N ILE A 394 -1.10 -15.14 3.15
CA ILE A 394 -1.81 -15.17 1.87
C ILE A 394 -3.23 -15.72 2.08
N LEU A 395 -3.36 -16.83 2.79
CA LEU A 395 -4.64 -17.48 3.01
C LEU A 395 -5.63 -16.56 3.76
N ILE A 396 -5.17 -15.82 4.78
CA ILE A 396 -6.00 -14.82 5.48
C ILE A 396 -6.49 -13.77 4.48
N ASN A 397 -5.63 -13.21 3.64
CA ASN A 397 -6.01 -12.18 2.67
C ASN A 397 -6.95 -12.73 1.58
N LEU A 398 -6.72 -13.96 1.10
CA LEU A 398 -7.62 -14.64 0.16
C LEU A 398 -9.00 -14.86 0.73
N CYS A 399 -9.09 -15.33 1.98
CA CYS A 399 -10.38 -15.53 2.65
C CYS A 399 -11.16 -14.23 2.76
N ARG A 400 -10.50 -13.15 3.20
CA ARG A 400 -11.15 -11.84 3.40
C ARG A 400 -11.68 -11.22 2.12
N GLN A 401 -10.96 -11.31 1.02
CA GLN A 401 -11.27 -10.53 -0.18
C GLN A 401 -11.96 -11.34 -1.27
N LEU A 402 -11.89 -12.67 -1.21
CA LEU A 402 -12.43 -13.51 -2.26
C LEU A 402 -13.17 -14.74 -1.72
N LEU A 403 -12.47 -15.67 -1.05
CA LEU A 403 -13.00 -17.00 -0.74
C LEU A 403 -14.20 -17.00 0.19
N VAL A 404 -14.29 -16.07 1.12
CA VAL A 404 -15.43 -15.92 2.04
C VAL A 404 -16.36 -14.81 1.56
N LEU A 405 -15.81 -13.67 1.09
CA LEU A 405 -16.60 -12.52 0.70
C LEU A 405 -17.57 -12.83 -0.44
N VAL A 406 -17.10 -13.47 -1.51
CA VAL A 406 -17.94 -13.74 -2.70
C VAL A 406 -19.10 -14.68 -2.39
N PRO A 407 -18.89 -15.83 -1.72
CA PRO A 407 -20.03 -16.67 -1.30
C PRO A 407 -21.00 -15.98 -0.35
N VAL A 408 -20.50 -15.20 0.64
CA VAL A 408 -21.35 -14.47 1.57
C VAL A 408 -22.15 -13.38 0.85
N MET A 409 -21.55 -12.68 -0.12
CA MET A 409 -22.26 -11.72 -0.99
C MET A 409 -23.33 -12.41 -1.82
N PHE A 410 -23.02 -13.56 -2.41
CA PHE A 410 -23.98 -14.32 -3.20
C PHE A 410 -25.20 -14.76 -2.37
N ILE A 411 -24.97 -15.31 -1.19
CA ILE A 411 -26.05 -15.72 -0.27
C ILE A 411 -26.81 -14.49 0.22
N GLY A 412 -26.10 -13.46 0.67
CA GLY A 412 -26.68 -12.21 1.17
C GLY A 412 -27.54 -11.51 0.11
N SER A 413 -27.08 -11.47 -1.15
CA SER A 413 -27.82 -10.87 -2.25
C SER A 413 -29.18 -11.57 -2.50
N LYS A 414 -29.24 -12.89 -2.34
CA LYS A 414 -30.47 -13.67 -2.51
C LYS A 414 -31.45 -13.53 -1.35
N ILE A 415 -30.95 -13.37 -0.11
CA ILE A 415 -31.81 -13.33 1.09
C ILE A 415 -32.28 -11.90 1.39
N LEU A 416 -31.40 -10.92 1.32
CA LEU A 416 -31.63 -9.53 1.75
C LEU A 416 -31.45 -8.51 0.63
N GLY A 417 -31.23 -8.95 -0.61
CA GLY A 417 -31.01 -8.07 -1.74
C GLY A 417 -29.76 -7.19 -1.56
N LEU A 418 -29.89 -5.92 -1.87
CA LEU A 418 -28.80 -4.93 -1.78
C LEU A 418 -28.28 -4.78 -0.34
N LYS A 419 -29.14 -4.85 0.68
CA LYS A 419 -28.72 -4.81 2.09
C LYS A 419 -27.84 -6.02 2.45
N GLY A 420 -28.09 -7.17 1.84
CA GLY A 420 -27.30 -8.38 2.01
C GLY A 420 -25.87 -8.21 1.47
N ILE A 421 -25.70 -7.53 0.34
CA ILE A 421 -24.38 -7.23 -0.22
C ILE A 421 -23.57 -6.34 0.75
N TRP A 422 -24.19 -5.29 1.30
CA TRP A 422 -23.51 -4.42 2.27
C TRP A 422 -23.17 -5.14 3.57
N SER A 423 -24.06 -6.00 4.05
CA SER A 423 -23.84 -6.79 5.27
C SER A 423 -22.77 -7.87 5.08
N ALA A 424 -22.54 -8.33 3.84
CA ALA A 424 -21.55 -9.35 3.53
C ALA A 424 -20.13 -8.93 3.94
N PHE A 425 -19.79 -7.65 3.86
CA PHE A 425 -18.48 -7.15 4.32
C PHE A 425 -18.26 -7.38 5.82
N LEU A 426 -19.28 -7.09 6.64
CA LEU A 426 -19.20 -7.30 8.09
C LEU A 426 -19.15 -8.80 8.43
N ILE A 427 -20.02 -9.60 7.84
CA ILE A 427 -20.09 -11.04 8.10
C ILE A 427 -18.77 -11.72 7.71
N THR A 428 -18.23 -11.35 6.54
CA THR A 428 -16.93 -11.88 6.07
C THR A 428 -15.83 -11.60 7.05
N GLU A 429 -15.71 -10.36 7.53
CA GLU A 429 -14.63 -10.00 8.44
C GLU A 429 -14.79 -10.68 9.81
N LEU A 430 -16.00 -10.88 10.31
CA LEU A 430 -16.27 -11.67 11.52
C LEU A 430 -15.78 -13.12 11.37
N ILE A 431 -16.11 -13.78 10.26
CA ILE A 431 -15.63 -15.13 9.95
C ILE A 431 -14.11 -15.16 9.87
N CYS A 432 -13.52 -14.17 9.18
CA CYS A 432 -12.08 -14.09 8.97
C CYS A 432 -11.30 -13.78 10.25
N VAL A 433 -11.84 -13.02 11.20
CA VAL A 433 -11.23 -12.84 12.53
C VAL A 433 -11.12 -14.18 13.26
N ILE A 434 -12.23 -14.95 13.32
CA ILE A 434 -12.22 -16.26 13.97
C ILE A 434 -11.19 -17.18 13.30
N PHE A 435 -11.22 -17.24 11.97
CA PHE A 435 -10.28 -18.04 11.20
C PHE A 435 -8.81 -17.62 11.43
N SER A 436 -8.51 -16.33 11.41
CA SER A 436 -7.15 -15.82 11.62
C SER A 436 -6.66 -16.07 13.05
N LEU A 437 -7.51 -15.98 14.06
CA LEU A 437 -7.20 -16.31 15.45
C LEU A 437 -6.92 -17.81 15.64
N VAL A 438 -7.67 -18.67 14.98
CA VAL A 438 -7.41 -20.13 14.97
C VAL A 438 -6.07 -20.42 14.31
N LEU A 439 -5.78 -19.81 13.15
CA LEU A 439 -4.49 -19.96 12.50
C LEU A 439 -3.34 -19.45 13.38
N TYR A 440 -3.52 -18.33 14.08
CA TYR A 440 -2.53 -17.79 14.99
C TYR A 440 -2.23 -18.76 16.15
N LYS A 441 -3.26 -19.28 16.83
CA LYS A 441 -3.11 -20.24 17.93
C LYS A 441 -2.42 -21.53 17.48
N ASN A 442 -2.73 -22.00 16.27
CA ASN A 442 -2.14 -23.23 15.71
C ASN A 442 -0.77 -23.02 15.08
N THR A 443 -0.25 -21.79 15.07
CA THR A 443 1.08 -21.49 14.56
C THR A 443 2.09 -21.57 15.69
N LYS A 444 2.73 -22.73 15.83
CA LYS A 444 3.94 -22.83 16.68
C LYS A 444 5.08 -22.14 15.94
N ILE A 445 5.55 -21.03 16.46
CA ILE A 445 6.77 -20.39 15.94
C ILE A 445 7.94 -21.16 16.54
N ASN A 446 8.60 -21.94 15.70
CA ASN A 446 9.80 -22.65 16.13
C ASN A 446 10.96 -21.64 16.09
N MET A 447 11.27 -21.05 17.25
CA MET A 447 12.37 -20.08 17.41
C MET A 447 13.75 -20.74 17.29
N GLU A 448 13.84 -22.09 17.31
CA GLU A 448 15.09 -22.81 17.13
C GLU A 448 15.57 -22.80 15.67
N ASN A 449 14.63 -22.73 14.72
CA ASN A 449 14.91 -22.74 13.29
C ASN A 449 15.08 -21.33 12.66
N VAL A 450 15.20 -20.29 13.48
CA VAL A 450 15.42 -18.90 13.05
C VAL A 450 16.90 -18.60 12.91
#